data_374f9260028ca207ed0989f9e5910031
#
_entry.id   374f9260028ca207ed0989f9e5910031
#
_cell.length_a   1.000
_cell.length_b   1.000
_cell.length_c   1.000
_cell.angle_alpha   90.00
_cell.angle_beta   90.00
_cell.angle_gamma   90.00
#
_symmetry.space_group_name_H-M   'P 1'
#
loop_
_entity.id
_entity.type
_entity.pdbx_description
1 polymer ?
#
loop_
_entity_poly.entity_id
_entity_poly.type
_entity_poly.pdbx_seq_one_letter_code
_entity_poly.pdbx_strand_id
1 'polypeptide(L)'
;RLGWATAGLLATITAVSGPARAQDAVEQFYRSKNNIDLIIGFTVGGGYDAYARLLARYLGDQIPGKPKLVPKNMTGAGSRIAAAYIHGVAPKDGTALGIADQSIALEQALGDSGVKFDSRELIYIGNPIVENNVVSTWYTSPIKTIEDARKVESTMGATGYNTSAQYPQVLNTMVGTKFKIILGYPGGNEVNLAMEKGEVAGRGSNSWASWKAT
;
A
#
# COMPACT_ATOMS: atom_id res chain seq x y z
N ARG A 1 -49.04 52.86 44.03
CA ARG A 1 -47.57 52.65 44.06
C ARG A 1 -47.27 51.41 43.19
N LEU A 2 -46.79 51.66 41.99
CA LEU A 2 -46.35 50.62 41.06
C LEU A 2 -44.90 50.30 41.40
N GLY A 3 -44.62 48.98 41.66
CA GLY A 3 -43.30 48.44 41.79
C GLY A 3 -42.89 47.75 40.47
N TRP A 4 -41.79 48.18 39.85
CA TRP A 4 -41.20 47.59 38.65
C TRP A 4 -40.23 46.53 39.07
N ALA A 5 -40.50 45.26 38.70
CA ALA A 5 -39.57 44.15 38.83
C ALA A 5 -38.76 44.04 37.53
N THR A 6 -37.49 44.40 37.60
CA THR A 6 -36.51 44.15 36.52
C THR A 6 -36.02 42.71 36.57
N ALA A 7 -36.49 41.89 35.64
CA ALA A 7 -35.98 40.56 35.44
C ALA A 7 -34.68 40.65 34.60
N GLY A 8 -33.54 40.41 35.25
CA GLY A 8 -32.25 40.30 34.59
C GLY A 8 -32.16 38.98 33.80
N LEU A 9 -32.06 39.08 32.47
CA LEU A 9 -31.83 37.95 31.56
C LEU A 9 -30.32 37.61 31.57
N LEU A 10 -29.90 36.58 32.34
CA LEU A 10 -28.57 36.04 32.24
C LEU A 10 -28.46 35.22 30.93
N ALA A 11 -27.85 35.81 29.90
CA ALA A 11 -27.47 35.10 28.71
C ALA A 11 -26.21 34.23 28.99
N THR A 12 -26.41 32.93 29.19
CA THR A 12 -25.32 31.95 29.23
C THR A 12 -24.75 31.79 27.82
N ILE A 13 -23.61 32.43 27.57
CA ILE A 13 -22.83 32.22 26.35
C ILE A 13 -22.14 30.83 26.50
N THR A 14 -22.75 29.79 25.95
CA THR A 14 -22.10 28.52 25.72
C THR A 14 -21.02 28.72 24.65
N ALA A 15 -19.76 28.85 25.08
CA ALA A 15 -18.61 28.85 24.17
C ALA A 15 -18.58 27.52 23.45
N VAL A 16 -19.05 27.49 22.21
CA VAL A 16 -18.82 26.36 21.29
C VAL A 16 -17.33 26.34 21.02
N SER A 17 -16.60 25.51 21.78
CA SER A 17 -15.20 25.23 21.53
C SER A 17 -15.11 24.43 20.23
N GLY A 18 -15.01 25.18 19.14
CA GLY A 18 -15.07 24.69 17.78
C GLY A 18 -13.78 24.01 17.29
N PRO A 19 -13.72 23.65 16.01
CA PRO A 19 -12.65 22.84 15.36
C PRO A 19 -11.23 23.44 15.50
N ALA A 20 -11.08 24.71 15.81
CA ALA A 20 -9.79 25.39 15.97
C ALA A 20 -8.91 24.75 17.07
N ARG A 21 -9.47 24.41 18.24
CA ARG A 21 -8.68 23.79 19.33
C ARG A 21 -8.18 22.39 19.00
N ALA A 22 -8.94 21.60 18.23
CA ALA A 22 -8.54 20.27 17.81
C ALA A 22 -7.39 20.36 16.80
N GLN A 23 -7.42 21.33 15.91
CA GLN A 23 -6.36 21.55 14.92
C GLN A 23 -5.07 22.01 15.59
N ASP A 24 -5.13 22.88 16.60
CA ASP A 24 -3.97 23.32 17.37
C ASP A 24 -3.31 22.14 18.10
N ALA A 25 -4.09 21.22 18.69
CA ALA A 25 -3.56 20.05 19.37
C ALA A 25 -2.84 19.08 18.40
N VAL A 26 -3.40 18.86 17.21
CA VAL A 26 -2.77 18.03 16.15
C VAL A 26 -1.48 18.68 15.68
N GLU A 27 -1.48 19.99 15.45
CA GLU A 27 -0.30 20.74 15.04
C GLU A 27 0.82 20.63 16.08
N GLN A 28 0.53 20.84 17.35
CA GLN A 28 1.48 20.71 18.46
C GLN A 28 2.04 19.30 18.56
N PHE A 29 1.18 18.28 18.40
CA PHE A 29 1.60 16.87 18.41
C PHE A 29 2.66 16.62 17.33
N TYR A 30 2.35 16.93 16.07
CA TYR A 30 3.28 16.67 14.96
C TYR A 30 4.52 17.57 14.99
N ARG A 31 4.43 18.79 15.49
CA ARG A 31 5.62 19.62 15.76
C ARG A 31 6.55 18.99 16.80
N SER A 32 6.00 18.31 17.83
CA SER A 32 6.81 17.63 18.85
C SER A 32 7.47 16.36 18.35
N LYS A 33 6.84 15.64 17.40
CA LYS A 33 7.35 14.37 16.85
C LYS A 33 8.30 14.56 15.67
N ASN A 34 8.16 15.63 14.90
CA ASN A 34 8.93 16.00 13.72
C ASN A 34 8.84 15.05 12.52
N ASN A 35 8.64 13.75 12.74
CA ASN A 35 8.68 12.73 11.69
C ASN A 35 7.49 11.80 11.76
N ILE A 36 7.08 11.31 10.58
CA ILE A 36 6.17 10.16 10.40
C ILE A 36 6.97 9.10 9.63
N ASP A 37 7.06 7.90 10.16
CA ASP A 37 7.65 6.77 9.45
C ASP A 37 6.70 6.29 8.35
N LEU A 38 7.18 6.22 7.10
CA LEU A 38 6.43 5.68 5.98
C LEU A 38 7.01 4.31 5.61
N ILE A 39 6.37 3.25 6.09
CA ILE A 39 6.81 1.87 5.88
C ILE A 39 6.37 1.40 4.50
N ILE A 40 7.32 0.92 3.70
CA ILE A 40 7.10 0.51 2.31
C ILE A 40 7.39 -0.99 2.18
N GLY A 41 6.38 -1.78 1.80
CA GLY A 41 6.46 -3.25 1.78
C GLY A 41 7.31 -3.85 0.65
N PHE A 42 8.00 -3.04 -0.15
CA PHE A 42 8.75 -3.46 -1.33
C PHE A 42 10.13 -2.79 -1.40
N THR A 43 11.00 -3.28 -2.31
CA THR A 43 12.35 -2.75 -2.52
C THR A 43 12.36 -1.35 -3.09
N VAL A 44 13.49 -0.68 -2.88
CA VAL A 44 13.74 0.68 -3.40
C VAL A 44 13.67 0.69 -4.93
N GLY A 45 13.04 1.73 -5.50
CA GLY A 45 12.97 1.97 -6.95
C GLY A 45 11.83 1.23 -7.66
N GLY A 46 11.08 0.34 -6.99
CA GLY A 46 9.86 -0.26 -7.55
C GLY A 46 8.67 0.70 -7.51
N GLY A 47 7.56 0.33 -8.17
CA GLY A 47 6.37 1.19 -8.27
C GLY A 47 5.83 1.65 -6.91
N TYR A 48 5.68 0.76 -5.95
CA TYR A 48 5.24 1.12 -4.59
C TYR A 48 6.20 2.10 -3.89
N ASP A 49 7.51 1.92 -4.06
CA ASP A 49 8.51 2.83 -3.49
C ASP A 49 8.45 4.22 -4.14
N ALA A 50 8.28 4.27 -5.46
CA ALA A 50 8.17 5.52 -6.21
C ALA A 50 6.95 6.35 -5.75
N TYR A 51 5.77 5.73 -5.64
CA TYR A 51 4.56 6.39 -5.12
C TYR A 51 4.70 6.78 -3.64
N ALA A 52 5.29 5.92 -2.82
CA ALA A 52 5.55 6.22 -1.42
C ALA A 52 6.44 7.46 -1.27
N ARG A 53 7.53 7.55 -2.04
CA ARG A 53 8.43 8.71 -2.01
C ARG A 53 7.79 9.97 -2.59
N LEU A 54 6.92 9.84 -3.57
CA LEU A 54 6.11 10.96 -4.06
C LEU A 54 5.19 11.49 -2.95
N LEU A 55 4.47 10.60 -2.26
CA LEU A 55 3.65 10.98 -1.10
C LEU A 55 4.50 11.59 0.00
N ALA A 56 5.65 11.00 0.33
CA ALA A 56 6.55 11.53 1.36
C ALA A 56 6.99 12.97 1.09
N ARG A 57 7.11 13.35 -0.18
CA ARG A 57 7.52 14.70 -0.59
C ARG A 57 6.45 15.77 -0.34
N TYR A 58 5.17 15.40 -0.47
CA TYR A 58 4.08 16.39 -0.49
C TYR A 58 3.08 16.23 0.67
N LEU A 59 2.86 15.03 1.18
CA LEU A 59 1.83 14.77 2.19
C LEU A 59 2.13 15.48 3.52
N GLY A 60 3.39 15.56 3.91
CA GLY A 60 3.79 16.23 5.15
C GLY A 60 3.35 17.70 5.21
N ASP A 61 3.42 18.40 4.10
CA ASP A 61 3.00 19.80 4.00
C ASP A 61 1.48 20.01 4.19
N GLN A 62 0.69 18.94 4.00
CA GLN A 62 -0.76 18.97 4.17
C GLN A 62 -1.21 18.60 5.60
N ILE A 63 -0.28 18.11 6.42
CA ILE A 63 -0.56 17.74 7.81
C ILE A 63 -0.26 18.94 8.72
N PRO A 64 -1.16 19.35 9.66
CA PRO A 64 -0.88 20.39 10.63
C PRO A 64 0.43 20.06 11.38
N GLY A 65 1.30 21.05 11.54
CA GLY A 65 2.63 20.85 12.14
C GLY A 65 3.72 20.42 11.14
N LYS A 66 3.36 20.11 9.90
CA LYS A 66 4.24 19.78 8.77
C LYS A 66 5.33 18.77 9.09
N PRO A 67 5.01 17.58 9.60
CA PRO A 67 5.99 16.55 9.91
C PRO A 67 6.64 16.03 8.62
N LYS A 68 7.90 15.62 8.71
CA LYS A 68 8.58 14.94 7.60
C LYS A 68 8.14 13.49 7.51
N LEU A 69 7.74 13.02 6.34
CA LEU A 69 7.58 11.59 6.09
C LEU A 69 8.93 10.97 5.76
N VAL A 70 9.31 9.93 6.51
CA VAL A 70 10.59 9.24 6.37
C VAL A 70 10.34 7.86 5.76
N PRO A 71 10.63 7.65 4.45
CA PRO A 71 10.45 6.36 3.79
C PRO A 71 11.39 5.30 4.37
N LYS A 72 10.83 4.13 4.73
CA LYS A 72 11.56 2.96 5.26
C LYS A 72 11.08 1.71 4.53
N ASN A 73 11.95 1.10 3.73
CA ASN A 73 11.61 -0.13 3.03
C ASN A 73 11.70 -1.33 3.98
N MET A 74 10.60 -2.11 4.05
CA MET A 74 10.46 -3.31 4.85
C MET A 74 9.89 -4.41 3.95
N THR A 75 10.76 -5.08 3.23
CA THR A 75 10.40 -6.05 2.20
C THR A 75 10.09 -7.43 2.78
N GLY A 76 9.40 -8.25 2.00
CA GLY A 76 9.23 -9.68 2.26
C GLY A 76 7.79 -10.15 2.21
N ALA A 77 7.65 -11.40 1.76
CA ALA A 77 6.38 -12.12 1.63
C ALA A 77 5.27 -11.31 0.92
N GLY A 78 5.63 -10.59 -0.15
CA GLY A 78 4.65 -9.75 -0.88
C GLY A 78 4.09 -8.60 -0.05
N SER A 79 4.91 -7.95 0.79
CA SER A 79 4.58 -6.87 1.73
C SER A 79 3.89 -7.28 3.04
N ARG A 80 3.63 -8.57 3.26
CA ARG A 80 2.99 -9.05 4.51
C ARG A 80 3.80 -8.68 5.77
N ILE A 81 5.15 -8.65 5.67
CA ILE A 81 6.01 -8.25 6.78
C ILE A 81 5.74 -6.79 7.17
N ALA A 82 5.65 -5.90 6.19
CA ALA A 82 5.30 -4.50 6.45
C ALA A 82 3.89 -4.34 7.03
N ALA A 83 2.91 -5.07 6.49
CA ALA A 83 1.53 -5.05 6.99
C ALA A 83 1.45 -5.55 8.44
N ALA A 84 2.13 -6.65 8.77
CA ALA A 84 2.20 -7.19 10.13
C ALA A 84 2.91 -6.23 11.10
N TYR A 85 3.97 -5.57 10.66
CA TYR A 85 4.64 -4.54 11.45
C TYR A 85 3.72 -3.35 11.75
N ILE A 86 3.05 -2.81 10.73
CA ILE A 86 2.07 -1.71 10.90
C ILE A 86 0.94 -2.14 11.84
N HIS A 87 0.43 -3.38 11.70
CA HIS A 87 -0.64 -3.88 12.54
C HIS A 87 -0.21 -4.13 13.99
N GLY A 88 0.93 -4.79 14.24
CA GLY A 88 1.27 -5.32 15.54
C GLY A 88 2.36 -4.58 16.32
N VAL A 89 3.23 -3.81 15.64
CA VAL A 89 4.46 -3.27 16.24
C VAL A 89 4.55 -1.75 16.15
N ALA A 90 4.16 -1.17 15.01
CA ALA A 90 4.29 0.27 14.79
C ALA A 90 3.47 1.10 15.81
N PRO A 91 3.92 2.31 16.17
CA PRO A 91 3.14 3.22 17.01
C PRO A 91 1.74 3.45 16.43
N LYS A 92 0.74 3.49 17.32
CA LYS A 92 -0.67 3.71 16.95
C LYS A 92 -1.12 5.17 17.15
N ASP A 93 -0.18 6.07 17.24
CA ASP A 93 -0.38 7.48 17.55
C ASP A 93 -0.40 8.40 16.30
N GLY A 94 -0.39 7.83 15.10
CA GLY A 94 -0.34 8.57 13.85
C GLY A 94 1.08 8.90 13.35
N THR A 95 2.14 8.43 14.03
CA THR A 95 3.53 8.62 13.60
C THR A 95 4.06 7.51 12.69
N ALA A 96 3.22 6.54 12.33
CA ALA A 96 3.54 5.47 11.38
C ALA A 96 2.46 5.33 10.32
N LEU A 97 2.87 5.33 9.07
CA LEU A 97 2.04 5.04 7.89
C LEU A 97 2.62 3.83 7.16
N GLY A 98 1.79 3.12 6.40
CA GLY A 98 2.24 1.99 5.60
C GLY A 98 1.72 2.01 4.17
N ILE A 99 2.55 1.53 3.25
CA ILE A 99 2.16 1.18 1.89
C ILE A 99 2.47 -0.29 1.68
N ALA A 100 1.42 -1.09 1.54
CA ALA A 100 1.49 -2.52 1.31
C ALA A 100 0.82 -2.89 -0.02
N ASP A 101 0.88 -4.18 -0.39
CA ASP A 101 0.20 -4.68 -1.59
C ASP A 101 -1.31 -4.46 -1.50
N GLN A 102 -1.91 -4.14 -2.63
CA GLN A 102 -3.35 -3.91 -2.74
C GLN A 102 -4.19 -5.16 -2.40
N SER A 103 -3.60 -6.35 -2.40
CA SER A 103 -4.29 -7.61 -2.12
C SER A 103 -4.29 -8.02 -0.64
N ILE A 104 -3.68 -7.28 0.28
CA ILE A 104 -3.52 -7.73 1.68
C ILE A 104 -4.84 -8.10 2.36
N ALA A 105 -5.92 -7.37 2.10
CA ALA A 105 -7.23 -7.67 2.63
C ALA A 105 -7.85 -8.94 1.99
N LEU A 106 -7.63 -9.13 0.67
CA LEU A 106 -8.05 -10.33 -0.04
C LEU A 106 -7.31 -11.57 0.46
N GLU A 107 -6.01 -11.48 0.72
CA GLU A 107 -5.21 -12.58 1.25
C GLU A 107 -5.76 -13.10 2.59
N GLN A 108 -6.14 -12.18 3.47
CA GLN A 108 -6.81 -12.53 4.73
C GLN A 108 -8.18 -13.17 4.48
N ALA A 109 -8.99 -12.61 3.59
CA ALA A 109 -10.33 -13.12 3.28
C ALA A 109 -10.30 -14.52 2.66
N LEU A 110 -9.23 -14.86 1.92
CA LEU A 110 -9.00 -16.20 1.37
C LEU A 110 -8.48 -17.21 2.42
N GLY A 111 -8.25 -16.79 3.66
CA GLY A 111 -7.83 -17.66 4.75
C GLY A 111 -6.38 -18.11 4.68
N ASP A 112 -5.51 -17.33 4.04
CA ASP A 112 -4.08 -17.67 3.94
C ASP A 112 -3.41 -17.66 5.32
N SER A 113 -2.87 -18.80 5.75
CA SER A 113 -2.24 -18.99 7.07
C SER A 113 -0.97 -18.16 7.27
N GLY A 114 -0.38 -17.64 6.20
CA GLY A 114 0.79 -16.75 6.23
C GLY A 114 0.46 -15.31 6.63
N VAL A 115 -0.82 -14.93 6.71
CA VAL A 115 -1.25 -13.60 7.15
C VAL A 115 -1.12 -13.49 8.68
N LYS A 116 -0.34 -12.50 9.14
CA LYS A 116 -0.07 -12.23 10.57
C LYS A 116 -0.55 -10.84 10.99
N PHE A 117 -1.62 -10.36 10.38
CA PHE A 117 -2.28 -9.08 10.69
C PHE A 117 -3.79 -9.23 10.50
N ASP A 118 -4.56 -8.34 11.11
CA ASP A 118 -5.98 -8.18 10.78
C ASP A 118 -6.17 -6.90 9.96
N SER A 119 -6.51 -7.06 8.69
CA SER A 119 -6.72 -5.95 7.76
C SER A 119 -7.90 -5.06 8.16
N ARG A 120 -8.85 -5.56 8.97
CA ARG A 120 -10.00 -4.80 9.48
C ARG A 120 -9.62 -3.81 10.57
N GLU A 121 -8.47 -4.04 11.25
CA GLU A 121 -7.92 -3.15 12.27
C GLU A 121 -6.97 -2.09 11.68
N LEU A 122 -6.66 -2.17 10.39
CA LEU A 122 -5.88 -1.14 9.70
C LEU A 122 -6.76 0.05 9.33
N ILE A 123 -6.27 1.25 9.58
CA ILE A 123 -6.94 2.49 9.16
C ILE A 123 -6.50 2.83 7.74
N TYR A 124 -7.40 2.67 6.78
CA TYR A 124 -7.15 3.01 5.38
C TYR A 124 -7.39 4.52 5.18
N ILE A 125 -6.36 5.27 4.85
CA ILE A 125 -6.41 6.72 4.70
C ILE A 125 -6.53 7.17 3.24
N GLY A 126 -6.26 6.30 2.28
CA GLY A 126 -6.41 6.61 0.86
C GLY A 126 -5.70 5.63 -0.06
N ASN A 127 -5.89 5.87 -1.35
CA ASN A 127 -5.21 5.15 -2.42
C ASN A 127 -4.57 6.18 -3.36
N PRO A 128 -3.24 6.17 -3.54
CA PRO A 128 -2.57 7.19 -4.35
C PRO A 128 -2.86 7.08 -5.85
N ILE A 129 -3.30 5.92 -6.32
CA ILE A 129 -3.52 5.67 -7.75
C ILE A 129 -4.49 4.51 -7.98
N VAL A 130 -5.30 4.63 -9.04
CA VAL A 130 -6.08 3.51 -9.61
C VAL A 130 -5.34 3.00 -10.84
N GLU A 131 -4.92 1.75 -10.81
CA GLU A 131 -4.06 1.15 -11.83
C GLU A 131 -4.69 -0.09 -12.47
N ASN A 132 -4.35 -0.28 -13.74
CA ASN A 132 -4.56 -1.56 -14.41
C ASN A 132 -3.28 -2.40 -14.31
N ASN A 133 -3.41 -3.57 -13.70
CA ASN A 133 -2.32 -4.53 -13.66
C ASN A 133 -2.34 -5.42 -14.91
N VAL A 134 -1.15 -5.76 -15.37
CA VAL A 134 -0.93 -6.63 -16.51
C VAL A 134 -0.06 -7.82 -16.12
N VAL A 135 -0.37 -8.98 -16.67
CA VAL A 135 0.52 -10.16 -16.71
C VAL A 135 1.35 -10.02 -17.99
N SER A 136 2.66 -10.14 -17.88
CA SER A 136 3.54 -9.92 -19.03
C SER A 136 4.61 -11.00 -19.13
N THR A 137 4.99 -11.33 -20.36
CA THR A 137 6.13 -12.22 -20.67
C THR A 137 7.24 -11.42 -21.34
N TRP A 138 8.48 -11.85 -21.14
CA TRP A 138 9.63 -11.23 -21.78
C TRP A 138 9.58 -11.42 -23.30
N TYR A 139 10.17 -10.48 -24.04
CA TYR A 139 10.06 -10.49 -25.51
C TYR A 139 10.65 -11.74 -26.18
N THR A 140 11.60 -12.42 -25.55
CA THR A 140 12.17 -13.70 -26.03
C THR A 140 11.33 -14.91 -25.66
N SER A 141 10.32 -14.77 -24.77
CA SER A 141 9.44 -15.88 -24.39
C SER A 141 8.68 -16.41 -25.60
N PRO A 142 8.45 -17.73 -25.72
CA PRO A 142 7.62 -18.31 -26.75
C PRO A 142 6.13 -17.96 -26.58
N ILE A 143 5.73 -17.41 -25.44
CA ILE A 143 4.34 -17.01 -25.16
C ILE A 143 4.12 -15.59 -25.63
N LYS A 144 3.29 -15.44 -26.67
CA LYS A 144 2.88 -14.14 -27.24
C LYS A 144 1.40 -13.87 -27.07
N THR A 145 0.61 -14.93 -26.91
CA THR A 145 -0.84 -14.90 -26.80
C THR A 145 -1.30 -15.74 -25.62
N ILE A 146 -2.57 -15.59 -25.25
CA ILE A 146 -3.16 -16.42 -24.18
C ILE A 146 -3.27 -17.90 -24.63
N GLU A 147 -3.42 -18.13 -25.93
CA GLU A 147 -3.45 -19.47 -26.53
C GLU A 147 -2.11 -20.16 -26.42
N ASP A 148 -0.99 -19.43 -26.53
CA ASP A 148 0.36 -19.97 -26.28
C ASP A 148 0.52 -20.34 -24.81
N ALA A 149 0.06 -19.50 -23.88
CA ALA A 149 0.13 -19.74 -22.45
C ALA A 149 -0.67 -20.97 -22.00
N ARG A 150 -1.70 -21.38 -22.76
CA ARG A 150 -2.45 -22.62 -22.53
C ARG A 150 -1.69 -23.86 -22.97
N LYS A 151 -0.78 -23.73 -23.91
CA LYS A 151 -0.07 -24.85 -24.52
C LYS A 151 1.31 -25.06 -23.90
N VAL A 152 2.02 -23.95 -23.62
CA VAL A 152 3.41 -23.94 -23.21
C VAL A 152 3.53 -23.60 -21.72
N GLU A 153 4.20 -24.42 -20.94
CA GLU A 153 4.57 -24.08 -19.55
C GLU A 153 5.57 -22.93 -19.53
N SER A 154 5.36 -21.97 -18.63
CA SER A 154 6.22 -20.80 -18.53
C SER A 154 6.35 -20.32 -17.10
N THR A 155 7.57 -19.95 -16.70
CA THR A 155 7.86 -19.45 -15.35
C THR A 155 7.47 -17.99 -15.21
N MET A 156 6.78 -17.67 -14.11
CA MET A 156 6.34 -16.31 -13.77
C MET A 156 6.92 -15.91 -12.42
N GLY A 157 7.73 -14.85 -12.41
CA GLY A 157 8.29 -14.32 -11.17
C GLY A 157 7.26 -13.60 -10.34
N ALA A 158 7.28 -13.82 -9.02
CA ALA A 158 6.36 -13.23 -8.07
C ALA A 158 7.04 -12.86 -6.74
N THR A 159 6.57 -11.79 -6.10
CA THR A 159 7.15 -11.29 -4.84
C THR A 159 6.59 -12.02 -3.61
N GLY A 160 5.46 -12.69 -3.75
CA GLY A 160 4.76 -13.44 -2.70
C GLY A 160 3.41 -13.92 -3.20
N TYR A 161 2.55 -14.39 -2.28
CA TYR A 161 1.18 -14.80 -2.60
C TYR A 161 0.22 -13.61 -2.79
N ASN A 162 0.73 -12.47 -3.17
CA ASN A 162 -0.01 -11.27 -3.53
C ASN A 162 -0.46 -11.31 -5.01
N THR A 163 -0.89 -10.16 -5.55
CA THR A 163 -1.36 -10.05 -6.94
C THR A 163 -0.40 -10.65 -7.96
N SER A 164 0.93 -10.63 -7.70
CA SER A 164 1.93 -11.17 -8.61
C SER A 164 1.87 -12.70 -8.76
N ALA A 165 1.37 -13.41 -7.75
CA ALA A 165 1.10 -14.86 -7.82
C ALA A 165 -0.38 -15.15 -8.11
N GLN A 166 -1.30 -14.37 -7.55
CA GLN A 166 -2.73 -14.61 -7.65
C GLN A 166 -3.24 -14.53 -9.10
N TYR A 167 -2.78 -13.54 -9.87
CA TYR A 167 -3.26 -13.38 -11.26
C TYR A 167 -2.87 -14.55 -12.16
N PRO A 168 -1.58 -14.99 -12.21
CA PRO A 168 -1.24 -16.21 -12.97
C PRO A 168 -1.98 -17.44 -12.46
N GLN A 169 -2.21 -17.56 -11.14
CA GLN A 169 -2.96 -18.68 -10.57
C GLN A 169 -4.43 -18.69 -11.00
N VAL A 170 -5.09 -17.54 -11.00
CA VAL A 170 -6.46 -17.39 -11.52
C VAL A 170 -6.51 -17.72 -13.01
N LEU A 171 -5.55 -17.24 -13.80
CA LEU A 171 -5.47 -17.56 -15.22
C LEU A 171 -5.27 -19.08 -15.45
N ASN A 172 -4.43 -19.74 -14.65
CA ASN A 172 -4.27 -21.18 -14.71
C ASN A 172 -5.60 -21.90 -14.45
N THR A 173 -6.35 -21.48 -13.44
CA THR A 173 -7.59 -22.12 -13.03
C THR A 173 -8.76 -21.81 -13.99
N MET A 174 -8.94 -20.55 -14.36
CA MET A 174 -10.11 -20.09 -15.10
C MET A 174 -9.95 -20.17 -16.62
N VAL A 175 -8.72 -20.01 -17.10
CA VAL A 175 -8.42 -19.92 -18.53
C VAL A 175 -7.62 -21.13 -19.05
N GLY A 176 -7.04 -21.90 -18.13
CA GLY A 176 -6.24 -23.10 -18.45
C GLY A 176 -4.83 -22.79 -18.93
N THR A 177 -4.25 -21.68 -18.50
CA THR A 177 -2.85 -21.38 -18.74
C THR A 177 -1.94 -22.30 -17.93
N LYS A 178 -0.67 -22.38 -18.30
CA LYS A 178 0.34 -23.27 -17.68
C LYS A 178 1.47 -22.48 -17.04
N PHE A 179 1.13 -21.44 -16.28
CA PHE A 179 2.11 -20.61 -15.60
C PHE A 179 2.64 -21.33 -14.34
N LYS A 180 3.97 -21.48 -14.26
CA LYS A 180 4.68 -21.95 -13.07
C LYS A 180 5.17 -20.75 -12.27
N ILE A 181 4.61 -20.54 -11.09
CA ILE A 181 4.88 -19.34 -10.28
C ILE A 181 6.14 -19.57 -9.45
N ILE A 182 7.11 -18.66 -9.57
CA ILE A 182 8.35 -18.65 -8.79
C ILE A 182 8.27 -17.49 -7.80
N LEU A 183 8.11 -17.85 -6.52
CA LEU A 183 7.97 -16.90 -5.42
C LEU A 183 9.33 -16.45 -4.86
N GLY A 184 9.32 -15.36 -4.07
CA GLY A 184 10.44 -14.98 -3.22
C GLY A 184 11.26 -13.80 -3.73
N TYR A 185 10.89 -13.19 -4.83
CA TYR A 185 11.54 -11.95 -5.26
C TYR A 185 11.20 -10.81 -4.28
N PRO A 186 12.18 -10.01 -3.80
CA PRO A 186 11.92 -8.99 -2.79
C PRO A 186 11.16 -7.77 -3.34
N GLY A 187 11.14 -7.59 -4.66
CA GLY A 187 10.41 -6.51 -5.32
C GLY A 187 10.26 -6.73 -6.82
N GLY A 188 9.58 -5.78 -7.48
CA GLY A 188 9.29 -5.88 -8.90
C GLY A 188 10.51 -5.72 -9.80
N ASN A 189 11.49 -4.92 -9.38
CA ASN A 189 12.72 -4.71 -10.15
C ASN A 189 13.57 -5.98 -10.22
N GLU A 190 13.61 -6.76 -9.14
CA GLU A 190 14.31 -8.04 -9.10
C GLU A 190 13.64 -9.08 -10.01
N VAL A 191 12.29 -9.04 -10.13
CA VAL A 191 11.58 -9.85 -11.13
C VAL A 191 11.94 -9.41 -12.55
N ASN A 192 11.98 -8.10 -12.83
CA ASN A 192 12.37 -7.59 -14.14
C ASN A 192 13.78 -8.04 -14.51
N LEU A 193 14.73 -7.89 -13.58
CA LEU A 193 16.11 -8.35 -13.79
C LEU A 193 16.19 -9.87 -14.04
N ALA A 194 15.38 -10.66 -13.34
CA ALA A 194 15.29 -12.11 -13.56
C ALA A 194 14.74 -12.45 -14.97
N MET A 195 13.78 -11.65 -15.46
CA MET A 195 13.29 -11.78 -16.84
C MET A 195 14.37 -11.44 -17.87
N GLU A 196 15.12 -10.37 -17.66
CA GLU A 196 16.24 -9.96 -18.53
C GLU A 196 17.33 -11.03 -18.60
N LYS A 197 17.62 -11.68 -17.47
CA LYS A 197 18.59 -12.78 -17.39
C LYS A 197 18.05 -14.11 -17.88
N GLY A 198 16.75 -14.22 -18.18
CA GLY A 198 16.11 -15.46 -18.58
C GLY A 198 15.87 -16.46 -17.45
N GLU A 199 15.96 -16.04 -16.19
CA GLU A 199 15.67 -16.89 -15.02
C GLU A 199 14.18 -17.21 -14.92
N VAL A 200 13.32 -16.24 -15.28
CA VAL A 200 11.87 -16.41 -15.45
C VAL A 200 11.43 -15.83 -16.78
N ALA A 201 10.38 -16.41 -17.35
CA ALA A 201 9.88 -16.01 -18.66
C ALA A 201 8.93 -14.80 -18.59
N GLY A 202 8.43 -14.47 -17.41
CA GLY A 202 7.48 -13.39 -17.26
C GLY A 202 7.25 -12.95 -15.82
N ARG A 203 6.36 -11.97 -15.67
CA ARG A 203 5.93 -11.39 -14.40
C ARG A 203 4.44 -11.49 -14.23
N GLY A 204 3.99 -12.00 -13.09
CA GLY A 204 2.60 -12.31 -12.83
C GLY A 204 1.69 -11.11 -12.63
N SER A 205 2.21 -9.98 -12.21
CA SER A 205 1.47 -8.71 -12.13
C SER A 205 2.43 -7.54 -12.07
N ASN A 206 2.12 -6.50 -12.81
CA ASN A 206 2.71 -5.17 -12.66
C ASN A 206 1.70 -4.12 -13.10
N SER A 207 1.77 -2.92 -12.50
CA SER A 207 1.00 -1.79 -12.97
C SER A 207 1.45 -1.39 -14.38
N TRP A 208 0.48 -1.08 -15.25
CA TRP A 208 0.79 -0.64 -16.60
C TRP A 208 1.60 0.66 -16.63
N ALA A 209 1.32 1.58 -15.68
CA ALA A 209 2.10 2.81 -15.58
C ALA A 209 3.55 2.55 -15.16
N SER A 210 3.80 1.59 -14.25
CA SER A 210 5.17 1.19 -13.89
C SER A 210 5.95 0.63 -15.09
N TRP A 211 5.30 -0.15 -15.97
CA TRP A 211 5.93 -0.65 -17.20
C TRP A 211 6.33 0.45 -18.17
N LYS A 212 5.54 1.51 -18.24
CA LYS A 212 5.85 2.65 -19.13
C LYS A 212 6.99 3.53 -18.61
N ALA A 213 7.29 3.45 -17.34
CA ALA A 213 8.30 4.28 -16.68
C ALA A 213 9.69 3.62 -16.64
N THR A 214 9.77 2.33 -16.97
CA THR A 214 11.01 1.55 -17.06
C THR A 214 11.41 1.29 -18.50
#